data_fc77291e4031e8a394900e7af6df6b5d
#
_entry.id   fc77291e4031e8a394900e7af6df6b5d
#
_cell.length_a   1.000
_cell.length_b   1.000
_cell.length_c   1.000
_cell.angle_alpha   90.00
_cell.angle_beta   90.00
_cell.angle_gamma   90.00
#
_symmetry.space_group_name_H-M   'P 1'
#
loop_
_entity.id
_entity.type
_entity.pdbx_description
1 polymer ?
#
loop_
_entity_poly.entity_id
_entity_poly.type
_entity_poly.pdbx_seq_one_letter_code
_entity_poly.pdbx_strand_id
1 'polypeptide(L)'
;MAGTGSWYCGNGSPCTRGYPGGLYAAAGPALRVGDWRGRVVRVCRLSTCIRVTLIDACQCYGARVLDLYSDAFRRLAPLSAGLVKVTVSW
;
A
#
# COMPACT_ATOMS: atom_id res chain seq x y z
N MET A 1 -8.58 -1.48 -10.09
CA MET A 1 -8.09 -0.09 -10.24
C MET A 1 -6.60 -0.12 -10.52
N ALA A 2 -6.17 0.50 -11.59
CA ALA A 2 -4.75 0.62 -11.92
C ALA A 2 -4.19 1.93 -11.38
N GLY A 3 -2.93 1.91 -10.95
CA GLY A 3 -2.27 3.10 -10.45
C GLY A 3 -0.83 2.80 -10.05
N THR A 4 -0.24 3.69 -9.27
CA THR A 4 1.10 3.47 -8.71
C THR A 4 1.02 3.37 -7.20
N GLY A 5 1.92 2.59 -6.64
CA GLY A 5 2.12 2.48 -5.20
C GLY A 5 3.50 2.99 -4.81
N SER A 6 3.57 3.69 -3.69
CA SER A 6 4.80 4.12 -3.05
C SER A 6 4.96 3.39 -1.72
N TRP A 7 5.99 3.73 -0.95
CA TRP A 7 6.14 3.15 0.39
C TRP A 7 6.57 4.21 1.40
N TYR A 8 6.30 3.92 2.66
CA TYR A 8 6.68 4.78 3.78
C TYR A 8 7.11 3.92 4.98
N CYS A 9 7.48 4.54 6.08
CA CYS A 9 8.12 3.91 7.25
C CYS A 9 9.43 3.25 6.85
N GLY A 10 10.29 4.02 6.19
CA GLY A 10 11.54 3.54 5.65
C GLY A 10 12.60 3.27 6.70
N ASN A 11 13.74 2.79 6.24
CA ASN A 11 14.98 2.65 7.01
C ASN A 11 14.91 1.63 8.15
N GLY A 12 14.13 0.58 7.99
CA GLY A 12 14.08 -0.47 8.99
C GLY A 12 13.35 -0.09 10.27
N SER A 13 12.82 1.12 10.35
CA SER A 13 11.95 1.48 11.45
C SER A 13 10.66 0.68 11.34
N PRO A 14 10.23 0.03 12.39
CA PRO A 14 9.00 -0.72 12.30
C PRO A 14 7.83 0.23 12.07
N CYS A 15 7.09 -0.01 11.01
CA CYS A 15 5.81 0.63 10.78
C CYS A 15 4.74 0.06 11.69
N THR A 16 5.11 -0.39 12.85
CA THR A 16 4.25 -1.27 13.61
C THR A 16 3.21 -0.57 14.44
N ARG A 17 3.35 0.65 14.77
CA ARG A 17 2.35 1.48 15.47
C ARG A 17 1.19 0.73 16.14
N GLY A 18 1.46 -0.42 16.74
CA GLY A 18 0.43 -1.24 17.35
C GLY A 18 -0.34 -2.15 16.39
N TYR A 19 0.13 -2.32 15.17
CA TYR A 19 -0.47 -3.23 14.19
C TYR A 19 0.51 -4.36 13.85
N PRO A 20 0.85 -5.23 14.80
CA PRO A 20 1.79 -6.30 14.53
C PRO A 20 1.18 -7.37 13.64
N GLY A 21 1.99 -7.96 12.80
CA GLY A 21 1.65 -9.22 12.13
C GLY A 21 0.87 -9.10 10.84
N GLY A 22 0.83 -7.97 10.16
CA GLY A 22 0.13 -7.86 8.89
C GLY A 22 0.84 -6.96 7.90
N LEU A 23 0.30 -6.92 6.68
CA LEU A 23 0.74 -5.97 5.68
C LEU A 23 -0.27 -4.83 5.64
N TYR A 24 0.21 -3.60 5.64
CA TYR A 24 -0.62 -2.41 5.78
C TYR A 24 -0.29 -1.36 4.74
N ALA A 25 -1.24 -0.47 4.51
CA ALA A 25 -1.07 0.63 3.57
C ALA A 25 -1.92 1.83 3.96
N ALA A 26 -1.51 2.99 3.46
CA ALA A 26 -2.31 4.20 3.50
C ALA A 26 -3.06 4.34 2.17
N ALA A 27 -4.33 4.66 2.25
CA ALA A 27 -5.21 4.78 1.09
C ALA A 27 -5.15 6.18 0.50
N GLY A 28 -4.95 6.27 -0.81
CA GLY A 28 -5.14 7.52 -1.54
C GLY A 28 -6.61 7.86 -1.70
N PRO A 29 -6.93 9.07 -2.21
CA PRO A 29 -8.32 9.51 -2.33
C PRO A 29 -9.21 8.55 -3.12
N ALA A 30 -8.68 7.91 -4.16
CA ALA A 30 -9.46 7.00 -4.99
C ALA A 30 -9.88 5.72 -4.26
N LEU A 31 -9.15 5.33 -3.20
CA LEU A 31 -9.46 4.14 -2.42
C LEU A 31 -10.28 4.46 -1.17
N ARG A 32 -10.43 5.73 -0.82
CA ARG A 32 -11.19 6.14 0.37
C ARG A 32 -12.67 6.27 0.05
N VAL A 33 -13.29 5.14 -0.29
CA VAL A 33 -14.71 5.06 -0.63
C VAL A 33 -15.42 4.11 0.34
N GLY A 34 -16.60 4.51 0.80
CA GLY A 34 -17.34 3.72 1.77
C GLY A 34 -16.57 3.51 3.07
N ASP A 35 -16.75 2.37 3.69
CA ASP A 35 -16.05 2.00 4.93
C ASP A 35 -14.66 1.45 4.62
N TRP A 36 -13.81 2.28 4.06
CA TRP A 36 -12.51 1.88 3.56
C TRP A 36 -11.49 1.55 4.67
N ARG A 37 -11.59 2.21 5.83
CA ARG A 37 -10.61 1.99 6.91
C ARG A 37 -10.78 0.59 7.48
N GLY A 38 -9.70 -0.18 7.50
CA GLY A 38 -9.73 -1.58 7.88
C GLY A 38 -10.07 -2.54 6.74
N ARG A 39 -10.35 -2.02 5.54
CA ARG A 39 -10.62 -2.84 4.37
C ARG A 39 -9.35 -3.54 3.92
N VAL A 40 -9.46 -4.83 3.59
CA VAL A 40 -8.37 -5.59 2.98
C VAL A 40 -8.50 -5.45 1.46
N VAL A 41 -7.44 -5.01 0.82
CA VAL A 41 -7.38 -4.89 -0.63
C VAL A 41 -6.28 -5.79 -1.18
N ARG A 42 -6.48 -6.28 -2.40
CA ARG A 42 -5.50 -7.06 -3.12
C ARG A 42 -4.69 -6.13 -4.01
N VAL A 43 -3.37 -6.16 -3.86
CA VAL A 43 -2.45 -5.34 -4.63
C VAL A 43 -1.56 -6.25 -5.44
N CYS A 44 -1.59 -6.09 -6.76
CA CYS A 44 -0.84 -6.93 -7.68
C CYS A 44 0.14 -6.08 -8.47
N ARG A 45 1.36 -6.60 -8.62
CA ARG A 45 2.37 -6.10 -9.54
C ARG A 45 2.84 -7.27 -10.38
N LEU A 46 2.65 -7.18 -11.70
CA LEU A 46 2.94 -8.30 -12.60
C LEU A 46 2.22 -9.56 -12.11
N SER A 47 2.91 -10.66 -11.88
CA SER A 47 2.33 -11.91 -11.41
C SER A 47 2.27 -12.05 -9.89
N THR A 48 2.74 -11.05 -9.15
CA THR A 48 2.79 -11.10 -7.68
C THR A 48 1.64 -10.29 -7.08
N CYS A 49 0.86 -10.91 -6.23
CA CYS A 49 -0.24 -10.26 -5.52
C CYS A 49 -0.06 -10.43 -4.01
N ILE A 50 -0.38 -9.37 -3.28
CA ILE A 50 -0.42 -9.39 -1.82
C ILE A 50 -1.75 -8.80 -1.35
N ARG A 51 -2.09 -9.04 -0.10
CA ARG A 51 -3.24 -8.41 0.55
C ARG A 51 -2.74 -7.47 1.62
N VAL A 52 -3.28 -6.26 1.62
CA VAL A 52 -2.92 -5.25 2.63
C VAL A 52 -4.19 -4.69 3.24
N THR A 53 -4.09 -4.30 4.50
CA THR A 53 -5.18 -3.64 5.22
C THR A 53 -4.96 -2.13 5.17
N LEU A 54 -5.99 -1.40 4.74
CA LEU A 54 -5.93 0.06 4.68
C LEU A 54 -6.16 0.61 6.08
N ILE A 55 -5.15 1.29 6.63
CA ILE A 55 -5.22 1.82 8.00
C ILE A 55 -5.04 3.33 8.08
N ASP A 56 -4.38 3.93 7.10
CA ASP A 56 -4.09 5.35 7.06
C ASP A 56 -4.59 5.97 5.77
N ALA A 57 -4.64 7.30 5.75
CA ALA A 57 -4.90 8.07 4.54
C ALA A 57 -3.59 8.71 4.07
N CYS A 58 -3.31 8.66 2.78
CA CYS A 58 -2.16 9.36 2.22
C CYS A 58 -2.62 10.50 1.33
N GLN A 59 -1.78 11.53 1.25
CA GLN A 59 -1.94 12.58 0.26
C GLN A 59 -1.29 12.11 -1.03
N CYS A 60 -1.91 11.10 -1.63
CA CYS A 60 -1.41 10.49 -2.85
C CYS A 60 -2.03 11.20 -4.04
N TYR A 61 -1.21 11.91 -4.80
CA TYR A 61 -1.68 12.70 -5.93
C TYR A 61 -1.45 11.97 -7.26
N GLY A 62 -2.22 12.34 -8.26
CA GLY A 62 -2.10 11.81 -9.60
C GLY A 62 -2.40 10.32 -9.65
N ALA A 63 -1.52 9.56 -10.30
CA ALA A 63 -1.69 8.12 -10.47
C ALA A 63 -1.36 7.32 -9.20
N ARG A 64 -0.80 7.93 -8.17
CA ARG A 64 -0.44 7.24 -6.94
C ARG A 64 -1.71 6.97 -6.13
N VAL A 65 -2.07 5.69 -5.96
CA VAL A 65 -3.33 5.31 -5.33
C VAL A 65 -3.18 4.84 -3.89
N LEU A 66 -1.97 4.42 -3.50
CA LEU A 66 -1.72 4.02 -2.11
C LEU A 66 -0.24 4.15 -1.79
N ASP A 67 0.02 4.16 -0.48
CA ASP A 67 1.34 4.25 0.11
C ASP A 67 1.50 3.04 1.01
N LEU A 68 2.29 2.07 0.57
CA LEU A 68 2.45 0.79 1.24
C LEU A 68 3.45 0.90 2.38
N TYR A 69 3.25 0.13 3.45
CA TYR A 69 4.32 -0.09 4.41
C TYR A 69 5.51 -0.73 3.70
N SER A 70 6.71 -0.40 4.15
CA SER A 70 7.94 -0.85 3.49
C SER A 70 8.02 -2.37 3.35
N ASP A 71 7.57 -3.12 4.34
CA ASP A 71 7.57 -4.58 4.27
C ASP A 71 6.56 -5.13 3.25
N ALA A 72 5.44 -4.44 3.06
CA ALA A 72 4.48 -4.79 2.01
C ALA A 72 5.05 -4.48 0.62
N PHE A 73 5.63 -3.30 0.46
CA PHE A 73 6.24 -2.90 -0.81
C PHE A 73 7.33 -3.88 -1.23
N ARG A 74 8.14 -4.32 -0.28
CA ARG A 74 9.24 -5.27 -0.50
C ARG A 74 8.77 -6.59 -1.11
N ARG A 75 7.53 -6.98 -0.85
CA ARG A 75 6.93 -8.17 -1.46
C ARG A 75 6.70 -8.01 -2.96
N LEU A 76 6.57 -6.78 -3.42
CA LEU A 76 6.25 -6.46 -4.82
C LEU A 76 7.48 -6.03 -5.60
N ALA A 77 8.40 -5.31 -4.95
CA ALA A 77 9.58 -4.73 -5.61
C ALA A 77 10.62 -4.33 -4.56
N PRO A 78 11.88 -4.14 -4.97
CA PRO A 78 12.88 -3.58 -4.06
C PRO A 78 12.50 -2.15 -3.66
N LEU A 79 12.82 -1.77 -2.43
CA LEU A 79 12.49 -0.43 -1.92
C LEU A 79 13.13 0.67 -2.77
N SER A 80 14.27 0.40 -3.38
CA SER A 80 14.96 1.35 -4.26
C SER A 80 14.16 1.74 -5.50
N ALA A 81 13.14 0.94 -5.86
CA ALA A 81 12.25 1.30 -6.96
C ALA A 81 11.41 2.54 -6.65
N GLY A 82 11.09 2.79 -5.38
CA GLY A 82 10.35 3.96 -4.93
C GLY A 82 8.87 3.97 -5.31
N LEU A 83 8.58 3.76 -6.59
CA LEU A 83 7.22 3.69 -7.13
C LEU A 83 7.11 2.48 -8.03
N VAL A 84 5.98 1.80 -7.98
CA VAL A 84 5.68 0.67 -8.87
C VAL A 84 4.25 0.76 -9.38
N LYS A 85 4.04 0.28 -10.59
CA LYS A 85 2.70 0.15 -11.14
C LYS A 85 2.00 -1.04 -10.49
N VAL A 86 0.78 -0.82 -10.05
CA VAL A 86 -0.01 -1.85 -9.38
C VAL A 86 -1.45 -1.85 -9.87
N THR A 87 -2.13 -2.96 -9.65
CA THR A 87 -3.59 -3.02 -9.72
C THR A 87 -4.11 -3.33 -8.34
N VAL A 88 -5.19 -2.65 -7.96
CA VAL A 88 -5.80 -2.80 -6.64
C VAL A 88 -7.25 -3.22 -6.81
N SER A 89 -7.67 -4.21 -6.05
CA SER A 89 -9.05 -4.70 -6.08
C SER A 89 -9.51 -5.08 -4.67
N TRP A 90 -10.80 -5.09 -4.48
CA TRP A 90 -11.41 -5.50 -3.20
C TRP A 90 -12.80 -6.06 -3.37
#